data_2bbfc175f4b9a3bec699c2cf248445ff
#
_entry.id   2bbfc175f4b9a3bec699c2cf248445ff
#
_cell.length_a   1.000
_cell.length_b   1.000
_cell.length_c   1.000
_cell.angle_alpha   90.00
_cell.angle_beta   90.00
_cell.angle_gamma   90.00
#
_symmetry.space_group_name_H-M   'P 1'
#
loop_
_entity.id
_entity.type
_entity.pdbx_description
1 polymer ?
#
loop_
_entity_poly.entity_id
_entity_poly.type
_entity_poly.pdbx_seq_one_letter_code
_entity_poly.pdbx_strand_id
1 'polypeptide(L)'
;MIRVGTVAYLNARPLVWGLDNQSERFQLRFEVPSKCASLLHESAVDLSLIPSIEYVHRPAYQIVPDVAITSLGSVASVAVFANRPMAAVRTIAVDASSRTSVALLRVLCAQWFDIEPKFIRLPPDIPAMLKRYDAALVIGDPALFADHDALGVDKIDLGEEWTAMTNLPFVWAFWAGRPGVVAPDLYLIHI
;
A
#
# COMPACT_ATOMS: atom_id res chain seq x y z
N MET A 1 -18.29 15.04 14.27
CA MET A 1 -18.11 13.70 13.70
C MET A 1 -17.02 13.77 12.64
N ILE A 2 -15.97 12.96 12.75
CA ILE A 2 -14.82 12.93 11.85
C ILE A 2 -15.08 11.86 10.78
N ARG A 3 -15.01 12.25 9.51
CA ARG A 3 -15.14 11.33 8.37
C ARG A 3 -13.79 10.66 8.11
N VAL A 4 -13.73 9.35 8.16
CA VAL A 4 -12.48 8.57 8.13
C VAL A 4 -12.44 7.65 6.93
N GLY A 5 -11.44 7.81 6.06
CA GLY A 5 -11.17 6.90 4.95
C GLY A 5 -10.19 5.79 5.38
N THR A 6 -10.53 4.55 5.13
CA THR A 6 -9.68 3.40 5.49
C THR A 6 -9.79 2.27 4.48
N VAL A 7 -8.93 1.27 4.60
CA VAL A 7 -8.92 0.10 3.71
C VAL A 7 -9.45 -1.15 4.43
N ALA A 8 -10.05 -2.05 3.65
CA ALA A 8 -10.64 -3.28 4.19
C ALA A 8 -9.64 -4.44 4.34
N TYR A 9 -8.39 -4.27 3.90
CA TYR A 9 -7.37 -5.32 3.93
C TYR A 9 -7.02 -5.79 5.34
N LEU A 10 -6.63 -7.05 5.46
CA LEU A 10 -6.33 -7.69 6.74
C LEU A 10 -5.30 -6.92 7.57
N ASN A 11 -4.24 -6.41 6.93
CA ASN A 11 -3.17 -5.64 7.59
C ASN A 11 -3.63 -4.30 8.17
N ALA A 12 -4.76 -3.75 7.72
CA ALA A 12 -5.33 -2.50 8.23
C ALA A 12 -6.39 -2.72 9.32
N ARG A 13 -6.87 -3.96 9.51
CA ARG A 13 -7.91 -4.28 10.50
C ARG A 13 -7.57 -3.84 11.92
N PRO A 14 -6.35 -4.08 12.45
CA PRO A 14 -5.97 -3.60 13.78
C PRO A 14 -6.07 -2.08 13.91
N LEU A 15 -5.82 -1.34 12.82
CA LEU A 15 -5.81 0.12 12.81
C LEU A 15 -7.21 0.77 12.88
N VAL A 16 -8.25 -0.02 12.67
CA VAL A 16 -9.66 0.44 12.72
C VAL A 16 -10.46 -0.24 13.82
N TRP A 17 -9.82 -1.16 14.55
CA TRP A 17 -10.48 -1.89 15.63
C TRP A 17 -11.07 -0.94 16.66
N GLY A 18 -12.36 -1.07 16.94
CA GLY A 18 -13.07 -0.25 17.92
C GLY A 18 -13.47 1.15 17.46
N LEU A 19 -13.06 1.61 16.26
CA LEU A 19 -13.53 2.89 15.72
C LEU A 19 -15.00 2.82 15.29
N ASP A 20 -15.47 1.68 14.84
CA ASP A 20 -16.86 1.40 14.49
C ASP A 20 -17.79 1.46 15.71
N ASN A 21 -17.30 1.13 16.89
CA ASN A 21 -18.04 1.25 18.16
C ASN A 21 -18.17 2.72 18.63
N GLN A 22 -17.49 3.65 17.98
CA GLN A 22 -17.49 5.09 18.25
C GLN A 22 -18.20 5.88 17.15
N SER A 23 -19.33 5.38 16.67
CA SER A 23 -20.07 5.95 15.54
C SER A 23 -20.55 7.40 15.76
N GLU A 24 -20.63 7.88 17.02
CA GLU A 24 -20.90 9.29 17.34
C GLU A 24 -19.70 10.21 17.02
N ARG A 25 -18.47 9.66 17.04
CA ARG A 25 -17.23 10.39 16.80
C ARG A 25 -16.72 10.21 15.38
N PHE A 26 -16.82 8.97 14.84
CA PHE A 26 -16.23 8.58 13.57
C PHE A 26 -17.25 8.03 12.59
N GLN A 27 -17.14 8.46 11.33
CA GLN A 27 -17.84 7.88 10.20
C GLN A 27 -16.83 7.19 9.28
N LEU A 28 -16.80 5.85 9.32
CA LEU A 28 -15.84 5.07 8.54
C LEU A 28 -16.34 4.89 7.08
N ARG A 29 -15.40 5.03 6.16
CA ARG A 29 -15.58 4.72 4.74
C ARG A 29 -14.45 3.81 4.28
N PHE A 30 -14.80 2.59 3.87
CA PHE A 30 -13.86 1.58 3.40
C PHE A 30 -13.68 1.68 1.88
N GLU A 31 -12.44 1.83 1.44
CA GLU A 31 -12.08 1.97 0.03
C GLU A 31 -10.70 1.33 -0.23
N VAL A 32 -10.27 1.27 -1.49
CA VAL A 32 -8.89 0.87 -1.83
C VAL A 32 -7.91 2.01 -1.52
N PRO A 33 -6.60 1.71 -1.27
CA PRO A 33 -5.63 2.72 -0.80
C PRO A 33 -5.54 3.98 -1.66
N SER A 34 -5.54 3.83 -2.99
CA SER A 34 -5.51 4.99 -3.90
C SER A 34 -6.75 5.87 -3.81
N LYS A 35 -7.93 5.27 -3.53
CA LYS A 35 -9.18 6.00 -3.36
C LYS A 35 -9.25 6.70 -2.01
N CYS A 36 -8.73 6.07 -0.94
CA CYS A 36 -8.57 6.71 0.37
C CYS A 36 -7.80 8.03 0.26
N ALA A 37 -6.67 8.02 -0.44
CA ALA A 37 -5.90 9.23 -0.71
C ALA A 37 -6.69 10.27 -1.52
N SER A 38 -7.39 9.84 -2.58
CA SER A 38 -8.21 10.76 -3.39
C SER A 38 -9.32 11.41 -2.57
N LEU A 39 -10.02 10.65 -1.72
CA LEU A 39 -11.06 11.18 -0.84
C LEU A 39 -10.52 12.24 0.14
N LEU A 40 -9.30 12.06 0.66
CA LEU A 40 -8.66 13.06 1.50
C LEU A 40 -8.29 14.31 0.70
N HIS A 41 -7.76 14.14 -0.52
CA HIS A 41 -7.41 15.24 -1.41
C HIS A 41 -8.63 16.08 -1.82
N GLU A 42 -9.76 15.41 -2.05
CA GLU A 42 -11.04 16.03 -2.42
C GLU A 42 -11.80 16.59 -1.19
N SER A 43 -11.25 16.47 0.03
CA SER A 43 -11.92 16.83 1.29
C SER A 43 -13.23 16.08 1.54
N ALA A 44 -13.43 14.95 0.89
CA ALA A 44 -14.58 14.06 1.12
C ALA A 44 -14.47 13.30 2.45
N VAL A 45 -13.24 13.14 2.97
CA VAL A 45 -12.94 12.69 4.34
C VAL A 45 -12.00 13.66 5.03
N ASP A 46 -11.97 13.63 6.35
CA ASP A 46 -11.19 14.55 7.18
C ASP A 46 -9.86 13.93 7.58
N LEU A 47 -9.84 12.62 7.75
CA LEU A 47 -8.72 11.78 8.11
C LEU A 47 -8.74 10.54 7.22
N SER A 48 -7.58 10.04 6.81
CA SER A 48 -7.51 8.83 5.99
C SER A 48 -6.22 8.05 6.20
N LEU A 49 -6.32 6.72 6.10
CA LEU A 49 -5.15 5.86 5.96
C LEU A 49 -4.69 5.96 4.50
N ILE A 50 -3.58 6.65 4.27
CA ILE A 50 -3.07 6.94 2.93
C ILE A 50 -1.75 6.23 2.63
N PRO A 51 -1.47 5.90 1.36
CA PRO A 51 -0.16 5.46 0.92
C PRO A 51 0.91 6.51 1.28
N SER A 52 2.05 6.11 1.80
CA SER A 52 3.10 7.04 2.29
C SER A 52 3.63 7.98 1.20
N ILE A 53 3.66 7.56 -0.05
CA ILE A 53 4.07 8.40 -1.21
C ILE A 53 3.19 9.65 -1.37
N GLU A 54 1.95 9.61 -0.93
CA GLU A 54 1.02 10.75 -1.03
C GLU A 54 1.47 11.95 -0.20
N TYR A 55 2.16 11.70 0.91
CA TYR A 55 2.72 12.77 1.76
C TYR A 55 3.86 13.52 1.04
N VAL A 56 4.63 12.83 0.21
CA VAL A 56 5.67 13.48 -0.61
C VAL A 56 5.05 14.47 -1.60
N HIS A 57 3.86 14.14 -2.12
CA HIS A 57 3.15 15.02 -3.06
C HIS A 57 2.38 16.15 -2.37
N ARG A 58 1.97 15.96 -1.10
CA ARG A 58 1.19 16.93 -0.31
C ARG A 58 1.65 16.99 1.14
N PRO A 59 2.80 17.60 1.44
CA PRO A 59 3.39 17.63 2.77
C PRO A 59 2.62 18.51 3.78
N ALA A 60 1.54 19.16 3.36
CA ALA A 60 0.69 19.97 4.24
C ALA A 60 -0.24 19.16 5.16
N TYR A 61 -0.35 17.84 4.93
CA TYR A 61 -1.12 16.98 5.82
C TYR A 61 -0.42 16.78 7.17
N GLN A 62 -1.22 16.68 8.24
CA GLN A 62 -0.73 16.25 9.54
C GLN A 62 -0.79 14.72 9.62
N ILE A 63 0.31 14.11 10.00
CA ILE A 63 0.40 12.67 10.25
C ILE A 63 -0.04 12.42 11.69
N VAL A 64 -0.86 11.39 11.91
CA VAL A 64 -1.10 10.85 13.25
C VAL A 64 0.14 10.08 13.66
N PRO A 65 0.82 10.48 14.75
CA PRO A 65 2.06 9.86 15.17
C PRO A 65 1.86 8.43 15.68
N ASP A 66 2.94 7.68 15.74
CA ASP A 66 3.09 6.38 16.40
C ASP A 66 2.27 5.21 15.81
N VAL A 67 1.52 5.46 14.74
CA VAL A 67 0.66 4.45 14.10
C VAL A 67 0.83 4.45 12.58
N ALA A 68 1.37 3.34 12.06
CA ALA A 68 1.58 3.16 10.62
C ALA A 68 1.56 1.67 10.23
N ILE A 69 1.40 1.40 8.95
CA ILE A 69 1.69 0.08 8.36
C ILE A 69 3.14 0.09 7.92
N THR A 70 3.96 -0.70 8.58
CA THR A 70 5.41 -0.78 8.33
C THR A 70 5.87 -2.22 8.23
N SER A 71 7.03 -2.46 7.63
CA SER A 71 7.74 -3.74 7.69
C SER A 71 9.24 -3.52 7.81
N LEU A 72 9.90 -4.46 8.47
CA LEU A 72 11.33 -4.69 8.40
C LEU A 72 11.51 -6.14 7.94
N GLY A 73 12.04 -6.35 6.73
CA GLY A 73 11.95 -7.63 6.04
C GLY A 73 10.62 -7.79 5.30
N SER A 74 10.15 -9.02 5.16
CA SER A 74 8.96 -9.39 4.41
C SER A 74 7.70 -8.67 4.91
N VAL A 75 6.88 -8.20 3.97
CA VAL A 75 5.54 -7.64 4.21
C VAL A 75 4.42 -8.63 3.87
N ALA A 76 4.74 -9.65 3.11
CA ALA A 76 3.86 -10.71 2.59
C ALA A 76 2.71 -10.24 1.69
N SER A 77 2.12 -9.08 1.97
CA SER A 77 0.95 -8.52 1.27
C SER A 77 1.28 -7.50 0.18
N VAL A 78 2.57 -7.33 -0.19
CA VAL A 78 3.01 -6.46 -1.29
C VAL A 78 4.09 -7.18 -2.07
N ALA A 79 3.73 -7.77 -3.19
CA ALA A 79 4.65 -8.65 -3.93
C ALA A 79 4.54 -8.49 -5.45
N VAL A 80 5.66 -8.74 -6.12
CA VAL A 80 5.73 -8.99 -7.56
C VAL A 80 5.68 -10.50 -7.79
N PHE A 81 4.74 -10.93 -8.62
CA PHE A 81 4.65 -12.29 -9.14
C PHE A 81 5.27 -12.28 -10.51
N ALA A 82 6.30 -13.10 -10.76
CA ALA A 82 7.06 -13.09 -12.01
C ALA A 82 7.11 -14.48 -12.64
N ASN A 83 6.82 -14.54 -13.94
CA ASN A 83 6.90 -15.79 -14.71
C ASN A 83 8.30 -16.04 -15.31
N ARG A 84 9.27 -15.21 -14.93
CA ARG A 84 10.69 -15.28 -15.30
C ARG A 84 11.56 -14.54 -14.29
N PRO A 85 12.88 -14.78 -14.25
CA PRO A 85 13.80 -14.06 -13.37
C PRO A 85 13.72 -12.53 -13.58
N MET A 86 13.81 -11.74 -12.51
CA MET A 86 13.66 -10.27 -12.55
C MET A 86 14.57 -9.61 -13.58
N ALA A 87 15.80 -10.07 -13.75
CA ALA A 87 16.73 -9.56 -14.78
C ALA A 87 16.22 -9.66 -16.22
N ALA A 88 15.28 -10.59 -16.48
CA ALA A 88 14.66 -10.80 -17.78
C ALA A 88 13.30 -10.12 -17.95
N VAL A 89 12.76 -9.48 -16.90
CA VAL A 89 11.46 -8.77 -16.92
C VAL A 89 11.57 -7.50 -17.76
N ARG A 90 10.63 -7.32 -18.70
CA ARG A 90 10.53 -6.14 -19.57
C ARG A 90 9.19 -5.42 -19.42
N THR A 91 8.18 -6.11 -18.90
CA THR A 91 6.83 -5.57 -18.70
C THR A 91 6.29 -5.99 -17.34
N ILE A 92 5.77 -5.01 -16.57
CA ILE A 92 5.16 -5.27 -15.27
C ILE A 92 3.75 -4.68 -15.26
N ALA A 93 2.74 -5.54 -15.09
CA ALA A 93 1.41 -5.09 -14.76
C ALA A 93 1.39 -4.66 -13.29
N VAL A 94 0.85 -3.48 -12.99
CA VAL A 94 0.80 -2.95 -11.62
C VAL A 94 -0.63 -2.70 -11.18
N ASP A 95 -0.94 -3.12 -9.97
CA ASP A 95 -2.22 -2.90 -9.32
C ASP A 95 -2.57 -1.40 -9.29
N ALA A 96 -3.66 -1.05 -9.97
CA ALA A 96 -4.12 0.34 -10.10
C ALA A 96 -4.53 0.96 -8.74
N SER A 97 -4.81 0.13 -7.73
CA SER A 97 -5.15 0.58 -6.38
C SER A 97 -3.93 0.97 -5.55
N SER A 98 -2.72 0.60 -5.99
CA SER A 98 -1.48 0.89 -5.28
C SER A 98 -0.77 2.15 -5.81
N ARG A 99 -0.18 2.93 -4.90
CA ARG A 99 0.67 4.08 -5.24
C ARG A 99 2.07 3.95 -4.64
N THR A 100 2.17 3.71 -3.33
CA THR A 100 3.47 3.51 -2.66
C THR A 100 4.24 2.32 -3.23
N SER A 101 3.58 1.17 -3.41
CA SER A 101 4.24 -0.04 -3.89
C SER A 101 4.74 0.12 -5.33
N VAL A 102 4.00 0.86 -6.17
CA VAL A 102 4.45 1.18 -7.54
C VAL A 102 5.68 2.10 -7.52
N ALA A 103 5.70 3.10 -6.61
CA ALA A 103 6.86 3.97 -6.44
C ALA A 103 8.08 3.19 -5.95
N LEU A 104 7.90 2.34 -4.92
CA LEU A 104 8.96 1.47 -4.42
C LEU A 104 9.49 0.53 -5.51
N LEU A 105 8.61 -0.15 -6.25
CA LEU A 105 9.03 -1.06 -7.32
C LEU A 105 9.86 -0.34 -8.38
N ARG A 106 9.53 0.92 -8.73
CA ARG A 106 10.36 1.73 -9.64
C ARG A 106 11.76 1.97 -9.09
N VAL A 107 11.88 2.28 -7.79
CA VAL A 107 13.17 2.44 -7.11
C VAL A 107 13.94 1.13 -7.14
N LEU A 108 13.31 0.01 -6.77
CA LEU A 108 13.95 -1.31 -6.77
C LEU A 108 14.37 -1.73 -8.20
N CYS A 109 13.55 -1.49 -9.23
CA CYS A 109 13.95 -1.77 -10.61
C CYS A 109 15.23 -1.01 -11.00
N ALA A 110 15.31 0.28 -10.66
CA ALA A 110 16.44 1.13 -11.06
C ALA A 110 17.69 0.95 -10.20
N GLN A 111 17.55 0.65 -8.89
CA GLN A 111 18.67 0.71 -7.94
C GLN A 111 19.13 -0.67 -7.44
N TRP A 112 18.29 -1.70 -7.62
CA TRP A 112 18.51 -3.02 -7.06
C TRP A 112 18.52 -4.14 -8.12
N PHE A 113 17.50 -4.14 -8.99
CA PHE A 113 17.42 -5.15 -10.05
C PHE A 113 18.13 -4.76 -11.35
N ASP A 114 18.52 -3.50 -11.50
CA ASP A 114 19.16 -2.92 -12.69
C ASP A 114 18.35 -3.20 -14.00
N ILE A 115 17.05 -2.89 -13.95
CA ILE A 115 16.12 -3.08 -15.09
C ILE A 115 15.24 -1.84 -15.30
N GLU A 116 14.79 -1.64 -16.56
CA GLU A 116 13.86 -0.58 -16.95
C GLU A 116 12.60 -1.16 -17.63
N PRO A 117 11.69 -1.79 -16.88
CA PRO A 117 10.50 -2.38 -17.46
C PRO A 117 9.43 -1.33 -17.79
N LYS A 118 8.53 -1.65 -18.71
CA LYS A 118 7.29 -0.90 -18.93
C LYS A 118 6.28 -1.24 -17.84
N PHE A 119 5.69 -0.21 -17.21
CA PHE A 119 4.66 -0.37 -16.19
C PHE A 119 3.27 -0.13 -16.80
N ILE A 120 2.36 -1.08 -16.60
CA ILE A 120 0.99 -1.05 -17.12
C ILE A 120 0.01 -1.16 -15.94
N ARG A 121 -0.85 -0.15 -15.74
CA ARG A 121 -1.84 -0.16 -14.65
C ARG A 121 -3.04 -1.00 -15.02
N LEU A 122 -3.39 -1.96 -14.16
CA LEU A 122 -4.54 -2.88 -14.33
C LEU A 122 -5.24 -3.12 -12.99
N PRO A 123 -6.51 -3.58 -13.01
CA PRO A 123 -7.13 -4.19 -11.83
C PRO A 123 -6.32 -5.39 -11.35
N PRO A 124 -6.28 -5.68 -10.02
CA PRO A 124 -5.49 -6.76 -9.45
C PRO A 124 -6.11 -8.14 -9.74
N ASP A 125 -5.62 -8.77 -10.79
CA ASP A 125 -5.95 -10.15 -11.19
C ASP A 125 -4.65 -10.81 -11.66
N ILE A 126 -3.98 -11.53 -10.75
CA ILE A 126 -2.64 -12.10 -11.00
C ILE A 126 -2.63 -12.98 -12.26
N PRO A 127 -3.54 -13.97 -12.43
CA PRO A 127 -3.56 -14.79 -13.65
C PRO A 127 -3.77 -13.99 -14.93
N ALA A 128 -4.70 -13.02 -14.93
CA ALA A 128 -4.97 -12.20 -16.11
C ALA A 128 -3.78 -11.27 -16.43
N MET A 129 -3.11 -10.73 -15.42
CA MET A 129 -1.91 -9.90 -15.57
C MET A 129 -0.74 -10.72 -16.15
N LEU A 130 -0.45 -11.88 -15.56
CA LEU A 130 0.68 -12.74 -15.98
C LEU A 130 0.48 -13.41 -17.33
N LYS A 131 -0.76 -13.57 -17.79
CA LYS A 131 -1.05 -14.05 -19.14
C LYS A 131 -0.53 -13.11 -20.23
N ARG A 132 -0.34 -11.83 -19.93
CA ARG A 132 -0.01 -10.79 -20.91
C ARG A 132 1.32 -10.07 -20.63
N TYR A 133 1.83 -10.14 -19.40
CA TYR A 133 3.00 -9.41 -18.96
C TYR A 133 3.97 -10.31 -18.22
N ASP A 134 5.23 -9.92 -18.15
CA ASP A 134 6.30 -10.73 -17.56
C ASP A 134 6.17 -10.86 -16.06
N ALA A 135 5.60 -9.83 -15.40
CA ALA A 135 5.39 -9.81 -13.98
C ALA A 135 4.12 -9.01 -13.60
N ALA A 136 3.63 -9.22 -12.39
CA ALA A 136 2.45 -8.57 -11.83
C ALA A 136 2.73 -8.08 -10.41
N LEU A 137 2.68 -6.76 -10.15
CA LEU A 137 2.66 -6.20 -8.80
C LEU A 137 1.22 -6.19 -8.28
N VAL A 138 0.98 -6.86 -7.17
CA VAL A 138 -0.33 -6.90 -6.49
C VAL A 138 -0.14 -6.63 -5.01
N ILE A 139 -1.17 -6.02 -4.37
CA ILE A 139 -1.14 -5.66 -2.95
C ILE A 139 -2.35 -6.21 -2.18
N GLY A 140 -2.22 -6.17 -0.84
CA GLY A 140 -3.30 -6.54 0.09
C GLY A 140 -3.61 -8.03 0.09
N ASP A 141 -4.85 -8.35 0.43
CA ASP A 141 -5.30 -9.74 0.56
C ASP A 141 -5.10 -10.57 -0.71
N PRO A 142 -5.29 -10.03 -1.95
CA PRO A 142 -4.96 -10.76 -3.18
C PRO A 142 -3.49 -11.21 -3.28
N ALA A 143 -2.54 -10.39 -2.78
CA ALA A 143 -1.12 -10.78 -2.77
C ALA A 143 -0.78 -11.71 -1.59
N LEU A 144 -1.44 -11.50 -0.44
CA LEU A 144 -1.21 -12.27 0.77
C LEU A 144 -1.62 -13.73 0.62
N PHE A 145 -2.79 -13.97 -0.01
CA PHE A 145 -3.38 -15.29 -0.16
C PHE A 145 -3.13 -15.95 -1.51
N ALA A 146 -2.33 -15.31 -2.38
CA ALA A 146 -1.97 -15.91 -3.66
C ALA A 146 -1.10 -17.16 -3.47
N ASP A 147 -1.54 -18.27 -4.05
CA ASP A 147 -0.75 -19.50 -4.16
C ASP A 147 0.16 -19.41 -5.39
N HIS A 148 1.37 -18.88 -5.18
CA HIS A 148 2.33 -18.66 -6.26
C HIS A 148 2.93 -19.98 -6.77
N ASP A 149 3.00 -21.02 -5.92
CA ASP A 149 3.46 -22.35 -6.32
C ASP A 149 2.46 -22.99 -7.31
N ALA A 150 1.16 -22.89 -7.00
CA ALA A 150 0.12 -23.37 -7.92
C ALA A 150 0.08 -22.57 -9.23
N LEU A 151 0.47 -21.30 -9.21
CA LEU A 151 0.61 -20.46 -10.41
C LEU A 151 1.91 -20.74 -11.19
N GLY A 152 2.88 -21.44 -10.60
CA GLY A 152 4.18 -21.72 -11.19
C GLY A 152 5.03 -20.47 -11.43
N VAL A 153 4.98 -19.50 -10.49
CA VAL A 153 5.66 -18.20 -10.62
C VAL A 153 6.47 -17.87 -9.36
N ASP A 154 7.50 -17.05 -9.53
CA ASP A 154 8.26 -16.51 -8.41
C ASP A 154 7.46 -15.42 -7.70
N LYS A 155 7.48 -15.42 -6.37
CA LYS A 155 6.94 -14.33 -5.53
C LYS A 155 8.09 -13.53 -4.93
N ILE A 156 8.21 -12.27 -5.31
CA ILE A 156 9.23 -11.33 -4.84
C ILE A 156 8.55 -10.34 -3.89
N ASP A 157 8.87 -10.41 -2.60
CA ASP A 157 8.32 -9.52 -1.56
C ASP A 157 9.06 -8.19 -1.55
N LEU A 158 8.34 -7.08 -1.77
CA LEU A 158 8.98 -5.77 -1.88
C LEU A 158 9.53 -5.23 -0.56
N GLY A 159 9.01 -5.68 0.59
CA GLY A 159 9.56 -5.32 1.90
C GLY A 159 10.90 -6.00 2.16
N GLU A 160 11.01 -7.27 1.78
CA GLU A 160 12.25 -8.04 1.84
C GLU A 160 13.33 -7.42 0.95
N GLU A 161 13.01 -7.14 -0.31
CA GLU A 161 13.94 -6.52 -1.26
C GLU A 161 14.39 -5.11 -0.81
N TRP A 162 13.47 -4.30 -0.28
CA TRP A 162 13.84 -3.02 0.30
C TRP A 162 14.81 -3.17 1.48
N THR A 163 14.53 -4.10 2.38
CA THR A 163 15.39 -4.34 3.54
C THR A 163 16.74 -4.87 3.12
N ALA A 164 16.80 -5.78 2.13
CA ALA A 164 18.06 -6.29 1.56
C ALA A 164 18.89 -5.17 0.93
N MET A 165 18.26 -4.24 0.20
CA MET A 165 18.95 -3.12 -0.45
C MET A 165 19.44 -2.06 0.56
N THR A 166 18.65 -1.75 1.61
CA THR A 166 18.86 -0.53 2.42
C THR A 166 19.18 -0.80 3.89
N ASN A 167 18.85 -1.98 4.39
CA ASN A 167 18.82 -2.33 5.82
C ASN A 167 17.91 -1.41 6.68
N LEU A 168 16.88 -0.82 6.08
CA LEU A 168 15.93 0.06 6.73
C LEU A 168 14.51 -0.52 6.72
N PRO A 169 13.66 -0.17 7.71
CA PRO A 169 12.24 -0.44 7.64
C PRO A 169 11.59 0.36 6.50
N PHE A 170 10.46 -0.14 6.00
CA PHE A 170 9.66 0.57 5.00
C PHE A 170 8.29 0.95 5.57
N VAL A 171 7.84 2.18 5.32
CA VAL A 171 6.51 2.68 5.71
C VAL A 171 5.58 2.64 4.51
N TRP A 172 4.57 1.78 4.56
CA TRP A 172 3.62 1.56 3.47
C TRP A 172 2.48 2.57 3.46
N ALA A 173 1.89 2.80 4.64
CA ALA A 173 0.77 3.70 4.84
C ALA A 173 0.75 4.22 6.27
N PHE A 174 0.13 5.38 6.47
CA PHE A 174 -0.12 5.98 7.78
C PHE A 174 -1.39 6.81 7.76
N TRP A 175 -1.89 7.11 8.94
CA TRP A 175 -3.00 8.04 9.09
C TRP A 175 -2.56 9.48 8.85
N ALA A 176 -3.26 10.17 7.96
CA ALA A 176 -3.04 11.59 7.70
C ALA A 176 -4.36 12.33 7.59
N GLY A 177 -4.36 13.56 8.08
CA GLY A 177 -5.52 14.44 8.05
C GLY A 177 -5.16 15.85 7.61
N ARG A 178 -6.18 16.65 7.35
CA ARG A 178 -6.00 18.09 7.10
C ARG A 178 -5.54 18.79 8.37
N PRO A 179 -4.79 19.89 8.28
CA PRO A 179 -4.43 20.70 9.45
C PRO A 179 -5.66 21.05 10.30
N GLY A 180 -5.54 20.87 11.61
CA GLY A 180 -6.60 21.15 12.58
C GLY A 180 -7.62 20.02 12.79
N VAL A 181 -7.59 18.94 11.98
CA VAL A 181 -8.41 17.74 12.21
C VAL A 181 -7.71 16.77 13.15
N VAL A 182 -6.40 16.62 13.00
CA VAL A 182 -5.57 15.79 13.87
C VAL A 182 -5.27 16.60 15.12
N ALA A 183 -6.12 16.48 16.14
CA ALA A 183 -5.86 17.06 17.45
C ALA A 183 -4.79 16.22 18.18
N PRO A 184 -3.99 16.85 19.10
CA PRO A 184 -2.95 16.12 19.83
C PRO A 184 -3.47 14.93 20.66
N ASP A 185 -4.76 14.93 20.98
CA ASP A 185 -5.49 13.91 21.74
C ASP A 185 -6.26 12.94 20.85
N LEU A 186 -6.12 13.05 19.53
CA LEU A 186 -6.71 12.11 18.58
C LEU A 186 -5.90 10.79 18.57
N TYR A 187 -5.94 10.09 19.68
CA TYR A 187 -5.44 8.72 19.78
C TYR A 187 -6.45 7.80 19.09
N LEU A 188 -6.21 7.52 17.81
CA LEU A 188 -7.08 6.64 17.02
C LEU A 188 -7.00 5.21 17.50
N ILE A 189 -5.91 4.84 18.17
CA ILE A 189 -5.69 3.47 18.64
C ILE A 189 -4.88 3.54 19.94
N HIS A 190 -5.55 3.38 21.05
CA HIS A 190 -4.97 2.81 22.24
C HIS A 190 -5.73 1.52 22.55
N ILE A 191 -5.08 0.42 22.22
CA ILE A 191 -5.42 -0.91 22.77
C ILE A 191 -4.69 -1.02 24.10
#